data_956252300321a0a48b9743148071d989
#
_entry.id   956252300321a0a48b9743148071d989
#
_cell.length_a   1.000
_cell.length_b   1.000
_cell.length_c   1.000
_cell.angle_alpha   90.00
_cell.angle_beta   90.00
_cell.angle_gamma   90.00
#
_symmetry.space_group_name_H-M   'P 1'
#
loop_
_entity.id
_entity.type
_entity.pdbx_description
1 polymer ?
#
loop_
_entity_poly.entity_id
_entity_poly.type
_entity_poly.pdbx_seq_one_letter_code
_entity_poly.pdbx_strand_id
1 'polypeptide(L)'
;MVTLTINGKTVCVPEGTSILDAARAVNIDIPTLCYLKDLNEIGACRICMVEVEGQETLVAACDNEVHAGMVIHTNSQKVRMTRRVNLQLLLSQHEVNCVKCTRSGNCKLQKLANDYNLLGAPYQKKLRPAPVDYSAPILRFENRCVKCMRCVQVCDKVQGVHIWDLVGTGSRTTVGTAKADSLSQSLCTYCGQCVTHCPVGALEERDDTDHVYRMLADPTLTTVVQVAPAVRTAWTEYFGRSPEQAAPGVLASALRELGFDYVFDTNFSADLTIMEEGSEFIERFTHRDVYSWPMFTSCCPGWVRFVKGQFPQFAKNLSTAKSPQQMFGAVAKSYFAEKIGVDPKNLRVISVMPCTSKKAEAALPTMKAACGGPDVDVVITTRELVRMLRCSMIDPASLEESSFDSPLGSGTGAAVIFGVTGGVMDAALRSAYYLVTGENPDPDAFTAVRGMQGWKEASFDIPGAGTVRTAVVSGLGNTRKLMEAIASGHVQYDFVEVMACPGGCVGGGGQPIHDGEECAEARGNVLWRLDHKMPLRFSHENPDVQALYKEYLGKPLSERSHHLLHTDIEAWQMPQEL
;
A
#
# COMPACT_ATOMS: atom_id res chain seq x y z
N MET A 1 -8.19 -38.16 -4.14
CA MET A 1 -8.93 -37.88 -2.88
C MET A 1 -8.39 -38.78 -1.79
N VAL A 2 -8.10 -38.22 -0.64
CA VAL A 2 -7.54 -38.90 0.54
C VAL A 2 -8.56 -38.78 1.65
N THR A 3 -8.87 -39.91 2.31
CA THR A 3 -9.79 -39.96 3.46
C THR A 3 -8.98 -40.18 4.73
N LEU A 4 -9.24 -39.37 5.75
CA LEU A 4 -8.56 -39.37 7.04
C LEU A 4 -9.50 -38.95 8.16
N THR A 5 -9.04 -39.00 9.40
CA THR A 5 -9.84 -38.64 10.59
C THR A 5 -9.11 -37.51 11.35
N ILE A 6 -9.82 -36.41 11.66
CA ILE A 6 -9.29 -35.30 12.47
C ILE A 6 -10.23 -35.09 13.67
N ASN A 7 -9.74 -35.29 14.89
CA ASN A 7 -10.53 -35.22 16.13
C ASN A 7 -11.86 -36.04 16.05
N GLY A 8 -11.80 -37.24 15.46
CA GLY A 8 -12.97 -38.11 15.28
C GLY A 8 -13.89 -37.76 14.12
N LYS A 9 -13.65 -36.69 13.37
CA LYS A 9 -14.40 -36.33 12.16
C LYS A 9 -13.71 -36.93 10.93
N THR A 10 -14.47 -37.61 10.06
CA THR A 10 -13.96 -38.07 8.78
C THR A 10 -13.84 -36.89 7.80
N VAL A 11 -12.70 -36.78 7.14
CA VAL A 11 -12.35 -35.72 6.20
C VAL A 11 -11.92 -36.34 4.89
N CYS A 12 -12.43 -35.82 3.77
CA CYS A 12 -12.04 -36.25 2.43
C CYS A 12 -11.57 -35.03 1.63
N VAL A 13 -10.28 -34.99 1.27
CA VAL A 13 -9.64 -33.88 0.59
C VAL A 13 -8.74 -34.37 -0.56
N PRO A 14 -8.34 -33.49 -1.51
CA PRO A 14 -7.35 -33.83 -2.53
C PRO A 14 -6.04 -34.34 -1.91
N GLU A 15 -5.33 -35.18 -2.64
CA GLU A 15 -3.93 -35.54 -2.32
C GLU A 15 -3.03 -34.30 -2.40
N GLY A 16 -2.01 -34.20 -1.55
CA GLY A 16 -1.17 -33.01 -1.43
C GLY A 16 -1.74 -31.88 -0.56
N THR A 17 -2.96 -32.06 0.00
CA THR A 17 -3.53 -31.08 0.94
C THR A 17 -2.76 -31.09 2.26
N SER A 18 -2.45 -29.89 2.80
CA SER A 18 -1.83 -29.79 4.14
C SER A 18 -2.79 -30.25 5.24
N ILE A 19 -2.23 -30.74 6.37
CA ILE A 19 -3.04 -31.07 7.56
C ILE A 19 -3.82 -29.84 8.03
N LEU A 20 -3.24 -28.66 7.93
CA LEU A 20 -3.88 -27.39 8.30
C LEU A 20 -5.13 -27.11 7.45
N ASP A 21 -5.02 -27.25 6.15
CA ASP A 21 -6.15 -26.98 5.24
C ASP A 21 -7.21 -28.08 5.31
N ALA A 22 -6.80 -29.33 5.52
CA ALA A 22 -7.73 -30.43 5.79
C ALA A 22 -8.55 -30.21 7.08
N ALA A 23 -7.92 -29.68 8.14
CA ALA A 23 -8.62 -29.31 9.37
C ALA A 23 -9.62 -28.16 9.15
N ARG A 24 -9.22 -27.13 8.41
CA ARG A 24 -10.09 -25.98 8.06
C ARG A 24 -11.31 -26.40 7.26
N ALA A 25 -11.16 -27.37 6.34
CA ALA A 25 -12.27 -27.88 5.52
C ALA A 25 -13.42 -28.48 6.36
N VAL A 26 -13.15 -28.87 7.61
CA VAL A 26 -14.16 -29.39 8.56
C VAL A 26 -14.37 -28.48 9.78
N ASN A 27 -14.03 -27.20 9.66
CA ASN A 27 -14.17 -26.18 10.69
C ASN A 27 -13.42 -26.53 12.01
N ILE A 28 -12.21 -27.07 11.89
CA ILE A 28 -11.28 -27.25 13.00
C ILE A 28 -10.17 -26.23 12.86
N ASP A 29 -10.10 -25.27 13.80
CA ASP A 29 -9.05 -24.26 13.84
C ASP A 29 -7.78 -24.81 14.49
N ILE A 30 -6.66 -24.67 13.78
CA ILE A 30 -5.32 -24.96 14.29
C ILE A 30 -4.57 -23.61 14.34
N PRO A 31 -4.10 -23.18 15.51
CA PRO A 31 -3.43 -21.88 15.64
C PRO A 31 -2.13 -21.83 14.84
N THR A 32 -1.90 -20.70 14.19
CA THR A 32 -0.68 -20.43 13.39
C THR A 32 -0.07 -19.09 13.78
N LEU A 33 1.22 -18.87 13.52
CA LEU A 33 1.88 -17.58 13.66
C LEU A 33 2.72 -17.21 12.43
N CYS A 34 3.51 -18.15 11.89
CA CYS A 34 4.33 -17.90 10.70
C CYS A 34 3.61 -18.16 9.38
N TYR A 35 2.58 -18.98 9.37
CA TYR A 35 1.89 -19.44 8.17
C TYR A 35 1.25 -18.29 7.36
N LEU A 36 1.53 -18.27 6.08
CA LEU A 36 0.80 -17.55 5.03
C LEU A 36 0.60 -18.53 3.88
N LYS A 37 -0.65 -18.71 3.47
CA LYS A 37 -1.01 -19.65 2.42
C LYS A 37 -0.25 -19.32 1.12
N ASP A 38 0.29 -20.33 0.45
CA ASP A 38 1.05 -20.27 -0.80
C ASP A 38 2.34 -19.41 -0.74
N LEU A 39 2.61 -18.74 0.37
CA LEU A 39 3.76 -17.85 0.52
C LEU A 39 4.78 -18.36 1.56
N ASN A 40 4.31 -18.70 2.76
CA ASN A 40 5.20 -19.05 3.89
C ASN A 40 4.65 -20.24 4.69
N GLU A 41 4.90 -21.44 4.20
CA GLU A 41 4.45 -22.74 4.76
C GLU A 41 5.64 -23.54 5.27
N ILE A 42 6.51 -22.91 6.07
CA ILE A 42 7.84 -23.44 6.45
C ILE A 42 7.91 -24.03 7.86
N GLY A 43 6.79 -24.10 8.58
CA GLY A 43 6.74 -24.68 9.92
C GLY A 43 7.64 -24.00 10.99
N ALA A 44 8.15 -22.77 10.76
CA ALA A 44 9.19 -22.15 11.59
C ALA A 44 8.79 -21.91 13.06
N CYS A 45 7.55 -21.48 13.32
CA CYS A 45 7.12 -21.11 14.67
C CYS A 45 6.70 -22.29 15.55
N ARG A 46 6.41 -23.46 14.97
CA ARG A 46 5.93 -24.67 15.66
C ARG A 46 4.68 -24.46 16.55
N ILE A 47 3.81 -23.52 16.18
CA ILE A 47 2.55 -23.29 16.89
C ILE A 47 1.45 -24.21 16.38
N CYS A 48 1.48 -24.58 15.10
CA CYS A 48 0.49 -25.45 14.47
C CYS A 48 0.73 -26.96 14.69
N MET A 49 1.47 -27.34 15.75
CA MET A 49 1.77 -28.75 16.06
C MET A 49 0.50 -29.55 16.27
N VAL A 50 0.47 -30.76 15.72
CA VAL A 50 -0.59 -31.77 15.88
C VAL A 50 0.00 -33.14 16.16
N GLU A 51 -0.81 -34.03 16.74
CA GLU A 51 -0.44 -35.41 17.00
C GLU A 51 -1.05 -36.31 15.93
N VAL A 52 -0.24 -37.19 15.36
CA VAL A 52 -0.66 -38.20 14.38
C VAL A 52 -0.51 -39.56 15.05
N GLU A 53 -1.57 -40.37 15.08
CA GLU A 53 -1.51 -41.71 15.67
C GLU A 53 -0.45 -42.58 14.97
N GLY A 54 0.31 -43.32 15.77
CA GLY A 54 1.42 -44.12 15.27
C GLY A 54 2.73 -43.38 15.09
N GLN A 55 2.77 -42.05 15.31
CA GLN A 55 4.01 -41.26 15.31
C GLN A 55 4.41 -40.84 16.71
N GLU A 56 5.69 -41.00 17.04
CA GLU A 56 6.21 -40.61 18.36
C GLU A 56 6.30 -39.09 18.53
N THR A 57 6.57 -38.38 17.42
CA THR A 57 6.79 -36.94 17.43
C THR A 57 5.57 -36.20 16.87
N LEU A 58 5.31 -34.97 17.39
CA LEU A 58 4.33 -34.09 16.83
C LEU A 58 4.83 -33.50 15.49
N VAL A 59 3.91 -33.25 14.56
CA VAL A 59 4.20 -32.63 13.26
C VAL A 59 3.56 -31.26 13.16
N ALA A 60 4.14 -30.38 12.36
CA ALA A 60 3.54 -29.06 12.10
C ALA A 60 2.49 -29.18 10.98
N ALA A 61 1.27 -28.79 11.27
CA ALA A 61 0.14 -28.98 10.34
C ALA A 61 0.25 -28.15 9.05
N CYS A 62 1.03 -27.08 9.05
CA CYS A 62 1.12 -26.16 7.90
C CYS A 62 2.11 -26.60 6.82
N ASP A 63 3.03 -27.55 7.12
CA ASP A 63 4.06 -28.03 6.20
C ASP A 63 4.08 -29.56 6.04
N ASN A 64 3.05 -30.24 6.54
CA ASN A 64 2.87 -31.68 6.38
C ASN A 64 1.57 -31.99 5.66
N GLU A 65 1.66 -32.87 4.66
CA GLU A 65 0.52 -33.32 3.85
C GLU A 65 -0.26 -34.45 4.54
N VAL A 66 -1.53 -34.59 4.17
CA VAL A 66 -2.38 -35.68 4.64
C VAL A 66 -2.18 -36.94 3.81
N HIS A 67 -2.29 -38.10 4.47
CA HIS A 67 -2.27 -39.42 3.82
C HIS A 67 -3.49 -40.24 4.22
N ALA A 68 -3.85 -41.25 3.38
CA ALA A 68 -4.99 -42.10 3.61
C ALA A 68 -4.90 -42.84 4.95
N GLY A 69 -5.99 -42.82 5.72
CA GLY A 69 -6.09 -43.48 7.01
C GLY A 69 -5.42 -42.78 8.18
N MET A 70 -4.82 -41.58 7.98
CA MET A 70 -4.30 -40.80 9.10
C MET A 70 -5.35 -40.53 10.15
N VAL A 71 -4.98 -40.64 11.43
CA VAL A 71 -5.77 -40.19 12.57
C VAL A 71 -5.03 -39.07 13.28
N ILE A 72 -5.62 -37.87 13.30
CA ILE A 72 -4.98 -36.65 13.74
C ILE A 72 -5.72 -36.06 14.94
N HIS A 73 -4.96 -35.72 16.00
CA HIS A 73 -5.46 -35.03 17.17
C HIS A 73 -4.87 -33.62 17.23
N THR A 74 -5.74 -32.61 17.10
CA THR A 74 -5.32 -31.21 17.05
C THR A 74 -5.25 -30.56 18.43
N ASN A 75 -5.74 -31.23 19.48
CA ASN A 75 -5.84 -30.66 20.84
C ASN A 75 -5.63 -31.69 21.96
N SER A 76 -4.74 -32.65 21.77
CA SER A 76 -4.33 -33.57 22.87
C SER A 76 -3.54 -32.83 23.96
N GLN A 77 -3.37 -33.48 25.14
CA GLN A 77 -2.55 -32.91 26.22
C GLN A 77 -1.11 -32.61 25.74
N LYS A 78 -0.51 -33.53 24.99
CA LYS A 78 0.82 -33.39 24.39
C LYS A 78 0.90 -32.18 23.45
N VAL A 79 -0.09 -31.99 22.60
CA VAL A 79 -0.19 -30.83 21.68
C VAL A 79 -0.30 -29.53 22.47
N ARG A 80 -1.19 -29.42 23.44
CA ARG A 80 -1.37 -28.20 24.26
C ARG A 80 -0.10 -27.83 25.01
N MET A 81 0.56 -28.79 25.63
CA MET A 81 1.81 -28.56 26.34
C MET A 81 2.92 -28.07 25.39
N THR A 82 3.07 -28.70 24.24
CA THR A 82 4.10 -28.33 23.25
C THR A 82 3.88 -26.92 22.73
N ARG A 83 2.64 -26.57 22.36
CA ARG A 83 2.31 -25.19 21.90
C ARG A 83 2.60 -24.16 22.99
N ARG A 84 2.24 -24.46 24.23
CA ARG A 84 2.53 -23.60 25.39
C ARG A 84 4.02 -23.33 25.53
N VAL A 85 4.85 -24.37 25.48
CA VAL A 85 6.33 -24.25 25.58
C VAL A 85 6.86 -23.45 24.38
N ASN A 86 6.39 -23.72 23.15
CA ASN A 86 6.82 -22.98 21.97
C ASN A 86 6.49 -21.49 22.07
N LEU A 87 5.30 -21.14 22.57
CA LEU A 87 4.91 -19.74 22.80
C LEU A 87 5.80 -19.09 23.88
N GLN A 88 6.10 -19.79 24.97
CA GLN A 88 7.01 -19.30 26.01
C GLN A 88 8.43 -19.05 25.47
N LEU A 89 8.94 -19.93 24.59
CA LEU A 89 10.23 -19.74 23.93
C LEU A 89 10.22 -18.55 22.98
N LEU A 90 9.14 -18.32 22.22
CA LEU A 90 8.98 -17.13 21.38
C LEU A 90 8.94 -15.86 22.22
N LEU A 91 8.16 -15.83 23.30
CA LEU A 91 8.05 -14.70 24.22
C LEU A 91 9.39 -14.40 24.93
N SER A 92 10.19 -15.42 25.24
CA SER A 92 11.51 -15.22 25.86
C SER A 92 12.50 -14.42 25.01
N GLN A 93 12.29 -14.41 23.68
CA GLN A 93 13.13 -13.69 22.73
C GLN A 93 12.46 -12.42 22.19
N HIS A 94 11.24 -12.14 22.62
CA HIS A 94 10.45 -10.99 22.20
C HIS A 94 10.47 -9.89 23.26
N GLU A 95 10.68 -8.65 22.85
CA GLU A 95 10.53 -7.49 23.74
C GLU A 95 9.05 -7.27 24.03
N VAL A 96 8.59 -7.78 25.18
CA VAL A 96 7.19 -7.68 25.61
C VAL A 96 6.93 -6.30 26.20
N ASN A 97 6.68 -5.32 25.34
CA ASN A 97 6.29 -3.96 25.70
C ASN A 97 5.05 -3.54 24.91
N CYS A 98 3.94 -4.24 25.13
CA CYS A 98 2.73 -4.07 24.35
C CYS A 98 2.14 -2.64 24.44
N VAL A 99 2.33 -1.95 25.55
CA VAL A 99 1.84 -0.56 25.75
C VAL A 99 2.48 0.41 24.75
N LYS A 100 3.73 0.18 24.36
CA LYS A 100 4.47 1.02 23.38
C LYS A 100 4.52 0.40 21.98
N CYS A 101 3.65 -0.56 21.67
CA CYS A 101 3.65 -1.25 20.40
C CYS A 101 2.42 -0.85 19.58
N THR A 102 2.60 -0.42 18.35
CA THR A 102 1.50 -0.03 17.43
C THR A 102 0.56 -1.19 17.11
N ARG A 103 1.04 -2.45 17.32
CA ARG A 103 0.25 -3.67 17.12
C ARG A 103 -0.50 -4.12 18.37
N SER A 104 -0.48 -3.37 19.48
CA SER A 104 -1.26 -3.71 20.68
C SER A 104 -2.74 -3.79 20.36
N GLY A 105 -3.40 -4.89 20.79
CA GLY A 105 -4.80 -5.18 20.43
C GLY A 105 -4.99 -5.80 19.04
N ASN A 106 -3.99 -5.73 18.15
CA ASN A 106 -3.99 -6.34 16.82
C ASN A 106 -2.67 -7.11 16.56
N CYS A 107 -2.25 -7.93 17.52
CA CYS A 107 -1.03 -8.72 17.46
C CYS A 107 -1.34 -10.21 17.66
N LYS A 108 -0.98 -11.04 16.69
CA LYS A 108 -1.24 -12.48 16.74
C LYS A 108 -0.51 -13.18 17.88
N LEU A 109 0.72 -12.74 18.19
CA LEU A 109 1.46 -13.29 19.34
C LEU A 109 0.79 -12.93 20.66
N GLN A 110 0.32 -11.69 20.83
CA GLN A 110 -0.43 -11.24 22.01
C GLN A 110 -1.72 -12.05 22.18
N LYS A 111 -2.51 -12.22 21.09
CA LYS A 111 -3.71 -13.05 21.11
C LYS A 111 -3.41 -14.48 21.54
N LEU A 112 -2.41 -15.14 20.94
CA LEU A 112 -2.01 -16.49 21.30
C LEU A 112 -1.54 -16.59 22.77
N ALA A 113 -0.78 -15.61 23.26
CA ALA A 113 -0.34 -15.58 24.65
C ALA A 113 -1.52 -15.51 25.62
N ASN A 114 -2.54 -14.71 25.30
CA ASN A 114 -3.78 -14.60 26.08
C ASN A 114 -4.59 -15.91 26.01
N ASP A 115 -4.79 -16.48 24.80
CA ASP A 115 -5.56 -17.72 24.62
C ASP A 115 -4.95 -18.92 25.39
N TYR A 116 -3.61 -18.94 25.54
CA TYR A 116 -2.89 -19.97 26.31
C TYR A 116 -2.64 -19.57 27.79
N ASN A 117 -3.18 -18.45 28.24
CA ASN A 117 -3.04 -17.92 29.60
C ASN A 117 -1.57 -17.90 30.08
N LEU A 118 -0.71 -17.26 29.27
CA LEU A 118 0.72 -17.14 29.56
C LEU A 118 0.99 -15.89 30.42
N LEU A 119 0.81 -16.02 31.75
CA LEU A 119 0.99 -14.90 32.70
C LEU A 119 2.47 -14.61 33.01
N GLY A 120 3.38 -15.45 32.54
CA GLY A 120 4.83 -15.28 32.74
C GLY A 120 5.61 -16.15 31.75
N ALA A 121 6.83 -15.73 31.45
CA ALA A 121 7.78 -16.50 30.66
C ALA A 121 8.82 -17.13 31.58
N PRO A 122 8.83 -18.47 31.74
CA PRO A 122 9.83 -19.15 32.58
C PRO A 122 11.24 -19.10 31.99
N TYR A 123 11.31 -18.82 30.67
CA TYR A 123 12.56 -18.67 29.93
C TYR A 123 12.81 -17.19 29.68
N GLN A 124 13.97 -16.70 30.13
CA GLN A 124 14.35 -15.31 29.88
C GLN A 124 15.65 -15.25 29.08
N LYS A 125 15.67 -14.45 28.05
CA LYS A 125 16.87 -14.12 27.30
C LYS A 125 17.20 -12.65 27.54
N LYS A 126 18.46 -12.34 27.81
CA LYS A 126 18.93 -10.95 27.84
C LYS A 126 18.95 -10.40 26.40
N LEU A 127 18.01 -9.54 26.08
CA LEU A 127 17.97 -8.85 24.80
C LEU A 127 19.09 -7.79 24.75
N ARG A 128 19.73 -7.66 23.60
CA ARG A 128 20.73 -6.63 23.35
C ARG A 128 20.05 -5.35 22.93
N PRO A 129 20.62 -4.16 23.26
CA PRO A 129 20.17 -2.93 22.64
C PRO A 129 20.27 -3.05 21.11
N ALA A 130 19.19 -2.73 20.42
CA ALA A 130 19.13 -2.70 18.97
C ALA A 130 18.63 -1.31 18.54
N PRO A 131 19.50 -0.48 17.92
CA PRO A 131 19.11 0.84 17.47
C PRO A 131 18.06 0.73 16.34
N VAL A 132 17.15 1.70 16.30
CA VAL A 132 16.14 1.83 15.26
C VAL A 132 16.56 2.95 14.33
N ASP A 133 16.57 2.67 13.02
CA ASP A 133 16.83 3.68 11.98
C ASP A 133 15.52 4.40 11.64
N TYR A 134 15.41 5.66 12.07
CA TYR A 134 14.26 6.53 11.80
C TYR A 134 14.37 7.30 10.47
N SER A 135 15.45 7.14 9.72
CA SER A 135 15.64 7.82 8.43
C SER A 135 14.73 7.23 7.31
N ALA A 136 14.33 5.97 7.46
CA ALA A 136 13.44 5.29 6.53
C ALA A 136 11.96 5.43 6.93
N PRO A 137 11.02 5.35 5.96
CA PRO A 137 9.57 5.34 6.24
C PRO A 137 9.08 4.08 6.95
N ILE A 138 9.86 3.01 6.94
CA ILE A 138 9.58 1.74 7.60
C ILE A 138 10.63 1.52 8.68
N LEU A 139 10.17 1.28 9.90
CA LEU A 139 11.00 1.02 11.07
C LEU A 139 11.09 -0.48 11.34
N ARG A 140 12.26 -0.90 11.81
CA ARG A 140 12.51 -2.28 12.23
C ARG A 140 12.92 -2.34 13.71
N PHE A 141 12.11 -3.06 14.48
CA PHE A 141 12.38 -3.36 15.91
C PHE A 141 12.89 -4.80 16.03
N GLU A 142 14.21 -4.97 16.04
CA GLU A 142 14.86 -6.29 16.02
C GLU A 142 14.41 -7.17 17.18
N ASN A 143 14.32 -6.62 18.38
CA ASN A 143 13.95 -7.34 19.59
C ASN A 143 12.46 -7.76 19.65
N ARG A 144 11.63 -7.27 18.74
CA ARG A 144 10.24 -7.72 18.57
C ARG A 144 10.09 -8.82 17.50
N CYS A 145 11.16 -9.13 16.76
CA CYS A 145 11.11 -10.11 15.68
C CYS A 145 11.01 -11.54 16.20
N VAL A 146 9.98 -12.27 15.80
CA VAL A 146 9.76 -13.69 16.10
C VAL A 146 10.33 -14.64 15.04
N LYS A 147 11.06 -14.10 14.07
CA LYS A 147 11.77 -14.86 13.02
C LYS A 147 10.85 -15.79 12.21
N CYS A 148 9.62 -15.33 11.95
CA CYS A 148 8.61 -16.08 11.23
C CYS A 148 8.83 -16.14 9.72
N MET A 149 9.75 -15.35 9.18
CA MET A 149 10.13 -15.24 7.75
C MET A 149 9.04 -14.67 6.81
N ARG A 150 7.87 -14.26 7.30
CA ARG A 150 6.82 -13.72 6.44
C ARG A 150 7.29 -12.54 5.59
N CYS A 151 8.00 -11.57 6.20
CA CYS A 151 8.51 -10.38 5.49
C CYS A 151 9.54 -10.76 4.42
N VAL A 152 10.37 -11.78 4.65
CA VAL A 152 11.32 -12.31 3.67
C VAL A 152 10.55 -12.88 2.48
N GLN A 153 9.64 -13.80 2.73
CA GLN A 153 8.89 -14.47 1.66
C GLN A 153 7.99 -13.51 0.85
N VAL A 154 7.36 -12.54 1.51
CA VAL A 154 6.56 -11.52 0.81
C VAL A 154 7.44 -10.59 -0.03
N CYS A 155 8.59 -10.16 0.50
CA CYS A 155 9.52 -9.33 -0.24
C CYS A 155 10.15 -10.07 -1.44
N ASP A 156 10.33 -11.38 -1.30
CA ASP A 156 10.89 -12.26 -2.34
C ASP A 156 9.83 -12.65 -3.38
N LYS A 157 8.77 -13.35 -2.95
CA LYS A 157 7.81 -13.98 -3.87
C LYS A 157 6.76 -13.01 -4.43
N VAL A 158 6.29 -12.04 -3.62
CA VAL A 158 5.25 -11.10 -4.03
C VAL A 158 5.84 -9.84 -4.66
N GLN A 159 6.91 -9.31 -4.06
CA GLN A 159 7.50 -8.05 -4.51
C GLN A 159 8.75 -8.22 -5.37
N GLY A 160 9.46 -9.35 -5.31
CA GLY A 160 10.66 -9.58 -6.10
C GLY A 160 11.78 -8.55 -5.86
N VAL A 161 11.87 -7.96 -4.65
CA VAL A 161 12.83 -6.89 -4.31
C VAL A 161 13.99 -7.40 -3.46
N HIS A 162 13.80 -8.50 -2.73
CA HIS A 162 14.84 -9.25 -1.99
C HIS A 162 15.61 -8.43 -0.95
N ILE A 163 14.92 -7.58 -0.18
CA ILE A 163 15.56 -6.71 0.83
C ILE A 163 15.84 -7.46 2.13
N TRP A 164 14.90 -8.31 2.56
CA TRP A 164 14.96 -9.00 3.84
C TRP A 164 15.56 -10.39 3.72
N ASP A 165 16.48 -10.74 4.62
CA ASP A 165 17.03 -12.09 4.75
C ASP A 165 17.42 -12.39 6.19
N LEU A 166 17.88 -13.61 6.46
CA LEU A 166 18.50 -13.99 7.71
C LEU A 166 19.92 -13.42 7.80
N VAL A 167 20.17 -12.65 8.83
CA VAL A 167 21.49 -12.08 9.13
C VAL A 167 22.00 -12.56 10.49
N GLY A 168 23.31 -12.60 10.64
CA GLY A 168 23.96 -13.11 11.84
C GLY A 168 23.98 -14.65 11.91
N THR A 169 24.53 -15.19 12.98
CA THR A 169 24.73 -16.65 13.17
C THR A 169 24.33 -17.10 14.59
N GLY A 170 23.89 -18.34 14.72
CA GLY A 170 23.53 -18.97 16.00
C GLY A 170 22.45 -18.17 16.75
N SER A 171 22.68 -17.88 18.02
CA SER A 171 21.72 -17.13 18.85
C SER A 171 21.54 -15.67 18.44
N ARG A 172 22.36 -15.15 17.54
CA ARG A 172 22.29 -13.79 17.01
C ARG A 172 21.55 -13.71 15.67
N THR A 173 21.13 -14.86 15.13
CA THR A 173 20.34 -14.89 13.89
C THR A 173 19.07 -14.08 14.04
N THR A 174 18.83 -13.15 13.12
CA THR A 174 17.63 -12.33 13.04
C THR A 174 17.28 -12.07 11.57
N VAL A 175 16.13 -11.47 11.30
CA VAL A 175 15.82 -10.96 9.97
C VAL A 175 16.38 -9.55 9.84
N GLY A 176 17.11 -9.26 8.79
CA GLY A 176 17.72 -7.94 8.53
C GLY A 176 17.78 -7.62 7.03
N THR A 177 18.38 -6.49 6.70
CA THR A 177 18.69 -6.13 5.32
C THR A 177 19.86 -6.99 4.82
N ALA A 178 19.69 -7.63 3.67
CA ALA A 178 20.63 -8.63 3.17
C ALA A 178 21.99 -8.04 2.72
N LYS A 179 21.94 -6.85 2.12
CA LYS A 179 23.10 -6.24 1.44
C LYS A 179 23.41 -4.80 1.89
N ALA A 180 22.78 -4.32 2.96
CA ALA A 180 22.97 -2.95 3.42
C ALA A 180 22.91 -2.87 4.94
N ASP A 181 23.59 -1.89 5.53
CA ASP A 181 23.60 -1.70 6.98
C ASP A 181 22.26 -1.20 7.51
N SER A 182 21.51 -0.45 6.68
CA SER A 182 20.20 0.07 7.03
C SER A 182 19.22 -0.01 5.84
N LEU A 183 17.92 0.13 6.15
CA LEU A 183 16.88 0.13 5.13
C LEU A 183 16.99 1.34 4.19
N SER A 184 17.44 2.48 4.71
CA SER A 184 17.63 3.71 3.93
C SER A 184 18.77 3.63 2.92
N GLN A 185 19.76 2.75 3.15
CA GLN A 185 20.88 2.49 2.26
C GLN A 185 20.61 1.36 1.27
N SER A 186 19.44 0.71 1.35
CA SER A 186 19.08 -0.39 0.48
C SER A 186 18.24 0.06 -0.73
N LEU A 187 18.08 -0.82 -1.72
CA LEU A 187 17.16 -0.62 -2.85
C LEU A 187 15.68 -0.83 -2.47
N CYS A 188 15.34 -0.70 -1.20
CA CYS A 188 13.96 -0.85 -0.73
C CYS A 188 13.03 0.16 -1.41
N THR A 189 11.90 -0.34 -1.90
CA THR A 189 10.86 0.46 -2.54
C THR A 189 9.91 1.12 -1.54
N TYR A 190 10.05 0.79 -0.26
CA TYR A 190 9.17 1.23 0.84
C TYR A 190 7.69 0.91 0.63
N CYS A 191 7.37 -0.13 -0.12
CA CYS A 191 5.98 -0.54 -0.42
C CYS A 191 5.16 -0.92 0.82
N GLY A 192 5.81 -1.29 1.93
CA GLY A 192 5.16 -1.63 3.20
C GLY A 192 4.50 -3.00 3.27
N GLN A 193 4.63 -3.85 2.22
CA GLN A 193 4.04 -5.20 2.25
C GLN A 193 4.64 -6.08 3.35
N CYS A 194 5.87 -5.88 3.72
CA CYS A 194 6.49 -6.54 4.87
C CYS A 194 5.86 -6.11 6.22
N VAL A 195 5.35 -4.88 6.32
CA VAL A 195 4.64 -4.36 7.51
C VAL A 195 3.28 -5.02 7.65
N THR A 196 2.48 -5.06 6.56
CA THR A 196 1.13 -5.63 6.56
C THR A 196 1.13 -7.12 6.87
N HIS A 197 2.18 -7.85 6.50
CA HIS A 197 2.31 -9.29 6.73
C HIS A 197 3.05 -9.65 8.04
N CYS A 198 3.64 -8.68 8.76
CA CYS A 198 4.29 -8.94 10.03
C CYS A 198 3.24 -9.31 11.10
N PRO A 199 3.32 -10.51 11.75
CA PRO A 199 2.32 -10.94 12.72
C PRO A 199 2.47 -10.24 14.08
N VAL A 200 3.54 -9.45 14.24
CA VAL A 200 3.89 -8.69 15.45
C VAL A 200 4.34 -7.28 15.08
N GLY A 201 4.65 -6.43 16.04
CA GLY A 201 5.17 -5.08 15.82
C GLY A 201 6.70 -5.03 15.63
N ALA A 202 7.27 -5.94 14.82
CA ALA A 202 8.70 -5.90 14.49
C ALA A 202 9.00 -5.02 13.27
N LEU A 203 8.01 -4.81 12.41
CA LEU A 203 8.05 -3.88 11.30
C LEU A 203 6.83 -2.96 11.42
N GLU A 204 7.07 -1.67 11.37
CA GLU A 204 6.06 -0.64 11.53
C GLU A 204 6.34 0.50 10.53
N GLU A 205 5.34 1.29 10.18
CA GLU A 205 5.56 2.58 9.54
C GLU A 205 6.17 3.56 10.54
N ARG A 206 7.00 4.50 10.07
CA ARG A 206 7.44 5.63 10.91
C ARG A 206 6.22 6.45 11.29
N ASP A 207 6.07 6.71 12.59
CA ASP A 207 4.97 7.50 13.12
C ASP A 207 5.28 9.00 12.99
N ASP A 208 4.52 9.70 12.15
CA ASP A 208 4.66 11.14 11.93
C ASP A 208 3.49 11.93 12.56
N THR A 209 2.62 11.31 13.37
CA THR A 209 1.45 11.96 13.97
C THR A 209 1.80 13.11 14.91
N ASP A 210 2.91 13.00 15.65
CA ASP A 210 3.40 14.07 16.51
C ASP A 210 3.78 15.35 15.73
N HIS A 211 4.22 15.19 14.47
CA HIS A 211 4.48 16.34 13.60
C HIS A 211 3.18 17.03 13.22
N VAL A 212 2.14 16.25 12.91
CA VAL A 212 0.82 16.78 12.59
C VAL A 212 0.22 17.51 13.80
N TYR A 213 0.22 16.89 14.99
CA TYR A 213 -0.31 17.54 16.19
C TYR A 213 0.39 18.87 16.52
N ARG A 214 1.72 18.97 16.30
CA ARG A 214 2.44 20.23 16.49
C ARG A 214 2.01 21.29 15.49
N MET A 215 1.73 20.92 14.23
CA MET A 215 1.24 21.84 13.21
C MET A 215 -0.19 22.31 13.53
N LEU A 216 -1.07 21.41 13.96
CA LEU A 216 -2.43 21.75 14.36
C LEU A 216 -2.49 22.65 15.61
N ALA A 217 -1.51 22.56 16.49
CA ALA A 217 -1.43 23.36 17.71
C ALA A 217 -0.80 24.75 17.51
N ASP A 218 -0.19 25.02 16.36
CA ASP A 218 0.49 26.28 16.07
C ASP A 218 -0.47 27.27 15.38
N PRO A 219 -0.95 28.33 16.09
CA PRO A 219 -1.91 29.26 15.53
C PRO A 219 -1.35 30.18 14.42
N THR A 220 -0.05 30.12 14.16
CA THR A 220 0.60 30.89 13.08
C THR A 220 0.59 30.13 11.74
N LEU A 221 0.21 28.86 11.76
CA LEU A 221 0.15 28.00 10.59
C LEU A 221 -1.28 27.84 10.12
N THR A 222 -1.45 27.71 8.81
CA THR A 222 -2.69 27.28 8.19
C THR A 222 -2.52 25.82 7.74
N THR A 223 -3.34 24.94 8.25
CA THR A 223 -3.22 23.50 8.01
C THR A 223 -4.20 23.03 6.95
N VAL A 224 -3.68 22.36 5.94
CA VAL A 224 -4.43 21.80 4.82
C VAL A 224 -4.22 20.29 4.81
N VAL A 225 -5.29 19.51 4.79
CA VAL A 225 -5.21 18.07 4.65
C VAL A 225 -5.84 17.59 3.35
N GLN A 226 -5.15 16.67 2.66
CA GLN A 226 -5.67 15.94 1.52
C GLN A 226 -5.79 14.44 1.80
N VAL A 227 -6.80 13.78 1.25
CA VAL A 227 -7.07 12.36 1.49
C VAL A 227 -7.11 11.57 0.20
N ALA A 228 -6.28 10.52 0.11
CA ALA A 228 -6.24 9.65 -1.07
C ALA A 228 -7.52 8.83 -1.27
N PRO A 229 -7.90 8.52 -2.54
CA PRO A 229 -9.11 7.75 -2.85
C PRO A 229 -9.23 6.44 -2.07
N ALA A 230 -8.15 5.67 -1.94
CA ALA A 230 -8.17 4.37 -1.27
C ALA A 230 -8.31 4.45 0.26
N VAL A 231 -8.05 5.59 0.90
CA VAL A 231 -8.24 5.75 2.35
C VAL A 231 -9.71 5.61 2.73
N ARG A 232 -10.62 6.18 1.92
CA ARG A 232 -12.06 6.15 2.16
C ARG A 232 -12.66 4.76 2.23
N THR A 233 -11.98 3.75 1.70
CA THR A 233 -12.46 2.36 1.69
C THR A 233 -12.07 1.58 2.93
N ALA A 234 -11.18 2.09 3.80
CA ALA A 234 -10.55 1.29 4.84
C ALA A 234 -10.43 1.97 6.22
N TRP A 235 -10.53 3.28 6.32
CA TRP A 235 -10.28 4.02 7.57
C TRP A 235 -11.21 3.63 8.71
N THR A 236 -12.43 3.14 8.42
CA THR A 236 -13.41 2.73 9.44
C THR A 236 -13.29 1.26 9.84
N GLU A 237 -12.44 0.45 9.20
CA GLU A 237 -12.31 -0.99 9.50
C GLU A 237 -11.94 -1.26 10.97
N TYR A 238 -11.05 -0.44 11.55
CA TYR A 238 -10.68 -0.55 12.97
C TYR A 238 -11.75 -0.03 13.93
N PHE A 239 -12.85 0.52 13.42
CA PHE A 239 -14.07 0.84 14.16
C PHE A 239 -15.18 -0.20 13.94
N GLY A 240 -14.84 -1.35 13.32
CA GLY A 240 -15.75 -2.45 13.07
C GLY A 240 -16.77 -2.20 11.96
N ARG A 241 -16.47 -1.28 11.03
CA ARG A 241 -17.32 -0.94 9.89
C ARG A 241 -16.78 -1.50 8.59
N SER A 242 -17.69 -1.90 7.71
CA SER A 242 -17.31 -2.36 6.36
C SER A 242 -16.85 -1.20 5.48
N PRO A 243 -16.11 -1.50 4.39
CA PRO A 243 -15.69 -0.48 3.42
C PRO A 243 -16.84 0.35 2.85
N GLU A 244 -18.05 -0.24 2.71
CA GLU A 244 -19.24 0.45 2.22
C GLU A 244 -19.76 1.54 3.18
N GLN A 245 -19.42 1.42 4.46
CA GLN A 245 -19.83 2.35 5.51
C GLN A 245 -18.83 3.49 5.74
N ALA A 246 -17.74 3.50 4.98
CA ALA A 246 -16.67 4.51 5.08
C ALA A 246 -16.97 5.75 4.21
N ALA A 247 -18.12 6.38 4.41
CA ALA A 247 -18.59 7.52 3.60
C ALA A 247 -17.56 8.67 3.54
N PRO A 248 -17.27 9.23 2.34
CA PRO A 248 -16.30 10.31 2.19
C PRO A 248 -16.64 11.57 3.01
N GLY A 249 -17.93 11.90 3.12
CA GLY A 249 -18.39 13.06 3.90
C GLY A 249 -18.16 12.91 5.40
N VAL A 250 -18.30 11.68 5.95
CA VAL A 250 -17.96 11.40 7.36
C VAL A 250 -16.46 11.54 7.60
N LEU A 251 -15.64 11.12 6.62
CA LEU A 251 -14.19 11.30 6.70
C LEU A 251 -13.80 12.78 6.70
N ALA A 252 -14.45 13.60 5.87
CA ALA A 252 -14.24 15.06 5.88
C ALA A 252 -14.56 15.67 7.24
N SER A 253 -15.69 15.29 7.85
CA SER A 253 -16.06 15.72 9.20
C SER A 253 -15.06 15.28 10.26
N ALA A 254 -14.59 14.02 10.19
CA ALA A 254 -13.60 13.50 11.13
C ALA A 254 -12.28 14.28 11.10
N LEU A 255 -11.86 14.72 9.92
CA LEU A 255 -10.65 15.54 9.75
C LEU A 255 -10.85 16.97 10.29
N ARG A 256 -12.04 17.56 10.13
CA ARG A 256 -12.37 18.85 10.76
C ARG A 256 -12.37 18.77 12.28
N GLU A 257 -12.93 17.69 12.84
CA GLU A 257 -12.88 17.44 14.29
C GLU A 257 -11.46 17.25 14.83
N LEU A 258 -10.51 16.78 14.00
CA LEU A 258 -9.09 16.76 14.35
C LEU A 258 -8.45 18.16 14.40
N GLY A 259 -9.10 19.19 13.84
CA GLY A 259 -8.65 20.57 13.89
C GLY A 259 -7.94 21.08 12.63
N PHE A 260 -8.06 20.41 11.48
CA PHE A 260 -7.55 20.93 10.21
C PHE A 260 -8.37 22.14 9.74
N ASP A 261 -7.70 23.21 9.29
CA ASP A 261 -8.34 24.43 8.79
C ASP A 261 -9.06 24.18 7.46
N TYR A 262 -8.44 23.40 6.56
CA TYR A 262 -9.01 23.04 5.26
C TYR A 262 -8.86 21.55 4.99
N VAL A 263 -9.94 20.94 4.48
CA VAL A 263 -10.02 19.50 4.21
C VAL A 263 -10.38 19.27 2.74
N PHE A 264 -9.46 18.67 1.99
CA PHE A 264 -9.59 18.45 0.56
C PHE A 264 -9.50 16.97 0.17
N ASP A 265 -9.99 16.68 -1.04
CA ASP A 265 -9.92 15.36 -1.65
C ASP A 265 -8.76 15.31 -2.67
N THR A 266 -7.85 14.34 -2.54
CA THR A 266 -6.80 14.09 -3.54
C THR A 266 -7.40 13.71 -4.91
N ASN A 267 -8.70 13.44 -5.01
CA ASN A 267 -9.39 13.23 -6.28
C ASN A 267 -9.23 14.42 -7.23
N PHE A 268 -9.25 15.66 -6.71
CA PHE A 268 -8.96 16.85 -7.50
C PHE A 268 -7.62 16.74 -8.24
N SER A 269 -6.57 16.41 -7.52
CA SER A 269 -5.23 16.29 -8.12
C SER A 269 -5.02 14.99 -8.90
N ALA A 270 -5.84 13.96 -8.67
CA ALA A 270 -5.86 12.79 -9.53
C ALA A 270 -6.41 13.14 -10.91
N ASP A 271 -7.51 13.91 -10.99
CA ASP A 271 -8.01 14.45 -12.26
C ASP A 271 -6.98 15.38 -12.93
N LEU A 272 -6.31 16.22 -12.16
CA LEU A 272 -5.23 17.09 -12.66
C LEU A 272 -4.06 16.25 -13.23
N THR A 273 -3.69 15.14 -12.56
CA THR A 273 -2.64 14.24 -13.05
C THR A 273 -3.03 13.62 -14.39
N ILE A 274 -4.28 13.22 -14.57
CA ILE A 274 -4.75 12.69 -15.86
C ILE A 274 -4.64 13.75 -16.96
N MET A 275 -4.93 15.01 -16.67
CA MET A 275 -4.80 16.07 -17.68
C MET A 275 -3.35 16.28 -18.11
N GLU A 276 -2.40 16.26 -17.17
CA GLU A 276 -0.97 16.41 -17.46
C GLU A 276 -0.39 15.13 -18.10
N GLU A 277 -0.56 13.97 -17.47
CA GLU A 277 0.02 12.69 -17.92
C GLU A 277 -0.63 12.21 -19.23
N GLY A 278 -1.94 12.42 -19.39
CA GLY A 278 -2.65 12.12 -20.64
C GLY A 278 -2.21 13.03 -21.79
N SER A 279 -1.98 14.32 -21.53
CA SER A 279 -1.44 15.26 -22.53
C SER A 279 0.01 14.91 -22.88
N GLU A 280 0.84 14.54 -21.90
CA GLU A 280 2.21 14.05 -22.12
C GLU A 280 2.20 12.76 -22.96
N PHE A 281 1.28 11.83 -22.68
CA PHE A 281 1.17 10.61 -23.47
C PHE A 281 0.82 10.91 -24.93
N ILE A 282 -0.15 11.79 -25.17
CA ILE A 282 -0.54 12.18 -26.55
C ILE A 282 0.63 12.85 -27.27
N GLU A 283 1.35 13.77 -26.61
CA GLU A 283 2.53 14.42 -27.18
C GLU A 283 3.61 13.39 -27.56
N ARG A 284 3.94 12.46 -26.64
CA ARG A 284 4.90 11.37 -26.92
C ARG A 284 4.40 10.46 -28.04
N PHE A 285 3.10 10.14 -28.06
CA PHE A 285 2.51 9.22 -29.04
C PHE A 285 2.50 9.79 -30.45
N THR A 286 2.32 11.10 -30.58
CA THR A 286 2.37 11.81 -31.87
C THR A 286 3.80 12.01 -32.37
N HIS A 287 4.81 12.02 -31.48
CA HIS A 287 6.22 12.20 -31.81
C HIS A 287 7.04 10.94 -31.44
N ARG A 288 6.57 9.76 -31.86
CA ARG A 288 7.10 8.44 -31.45
C ARG A 288 8.60 8.28 -31.64
N ASP A 289 9.18 8.89 -32.65
CA ASP A 289 10.59 8.75 -33.02
C ASP A 289 11.54 9.46 -32.03
N VAL A 290 11.01 10.40 -31.23
CA VAL A 290 11.80 11.21 -30.28
C VAL A 290 11.86 10.54 -28.89
N TYR A 291 10.86 9.72 -28.55
CA TYR A 291 10.69 9.18 -27.21
C TYR A 291 10.99 7.68 -27.12
N SER A 292 11.37 7.24 -25.93
CA SER A 292 11.54 5.81 -25.62
C SER A 292 10.20 5.19 -25.18
N TRP A 293 9.97 3.95 -25.59
CA TRP A 293 8.72 3.23 -25.35
C TRP A 293 8.93 1.96 -24.52
N PRO A 294 7.89 1.53 -23.74
CA PRO A 294 6.61 2.20 -23.52
C PRO A 294 6.76 3.42 -22.61
N MET A 295 5.75 4.31 -22.56
CA MET A 295 5.59 5.27 -21.48
C MET A 295 5.00 4.57 -20.25
N PHE A 296 5.58 4.82 -19.08
CA PHE A 296 5.08 4.29 -17.80
C PHE A 296 4.45 5.40 -16.96
N THR A 297 3.38 5.08 -16.24
CA THR A 297 2.85 5.97 -15.20
C THR A 297 3.90 6.20 -14.10
N SER A 298 3.87 7.35 -13.43
CA SER A 298 4.83 7.73 -12.39
C SER A 298 4.21 8.04 -11.02
N CYS A 299 2.90 7.92 -10.88
CA CYS A 299 2.18 8.27 -9.65
C CYS A 299 2.48 7.36 -8.45
N CYS A 300 3.06 6.16 -8.67
CA CYS A 300 3.41 5.21 -7.61
C CYS A 300 4.90 5.29 -7.25
N PRO A 301 5.30 5.90 -6.12
CA PRO A 301 6.72 6.07 -5.76
C PRO A 301 7.44 4.76 -5.46
N GLY A 302 6.72 3.71 -5.02
CA GLY A 302 7.30 2.38 -4.87
C GLY A 302 7.73 1.78 -6.20
N TRP A 303 6.96 2.01 -7.26
CA TRP A 303 7.33 1.66 -8.63
C TRP A 303 8.50 2.50 -9.15
N VAL A 304 8.45 3.82 -8.97
CA VAL A 304 9.56 4.70 -9.41
C VAL A 304 10.90 4.29 -8.78
N ARG A 305 10.88 3.97 -7.47
CA ARG A 305 12.08 3.43 -6.80
C ARG A 305 12.50 2.08 -7.34
N PHE A 306 11.55 1.20 -7.66
CA PHE A 306 11.84 -0.11 -8.22
C PHE A 306 12.51 -0.03 -9.59
N VAL A 307 11.97 0.76 -10.51
CA VAL A 307 12.55 0.88 -11.86
C VAL A 307 13.93 1.53 -11.80
N LYS A 308 14.09 2.59 -10.98
CA LYS A 308 15.40 3.25 -10.82
C LYS A 308 16.47 2.35 -10.18
N GLY A 309 16.08 1.45 -9.29
CA GLY A 309 16.99 0.53 -8.62
C GLY A 309 17.27 -0.77 -9.39
N GLN A 310 16.28 -1.32 -10.09
CA GLN A 310 16.36 -2.65 -10.70
C GLN A 310 16.43 -2.63 -12.22
N PHE A 311 15.89 -1.58 -12.86
CA PHE A 311 15.84 -1.41 -14.32
C PHE A 311 16.15 0.04 -14.72
N PRO A 312 17.30 0.61 -14.31
CA PRO A 312 17.59 2.04 -14.49
C PRO A 312 17.57 2.51 -15.95
N GLN A 313 17.79 1.62 -16.91
CA GLN A 313 17.71 1.93 -18.33
C GLN A 313 16.32 2.38 -18.80
N PHE A 314 15.26 2.06 -18.02
CA PHE A 314 13.89 2.45 -18.30
C PHE A 314 13.42 3.67 -17.48
N ALA A 315 14.28 4.29 -16.67
CA ALA A 315 13.89 5.46 -15.87
C ALA A 315 13.37 6.61 -16.73
N LYS A 316 13.98 6.83 -17.91
CA LYS A 316 13.56 7.84 -18.90
C LYS A 316 12.21 7.58 -19.56
N ASN A 317 11.67 6.37 -19.43
CA ASN A 317 10.36 5.99 -19.95
C ASN A 317 9.21 6.39 -19.01
N LEU A 318 9.52 6.77 -17.76
CA LEU A 318 8.52 7.25 -16.81
C LEU A 318 7.89 8.56 -17.31
N SER A 319 6.61 8.76 -17.00
CA SER A 319 5.99 10.08 -17.09
C SER A 319 6.74 11.06 -16.19
N THR A 320 6.88 12.30 -16.64
CA THR A 320 7.47 13.38 -15.85
C THR A 320 6.48 14.00 -14.87
N ALA A 321 5.17 13.69 -15.01
CA ALA A 321 4.11 14.16 -14.14
C ALA A 321 4.37 13.74 -12.69
N LYS A 322 4.24 14.68 -11.74
CA LYS A 322 4.23 14.38 -10.32
C LYS A 322 3.02 13.51 -9.96
N SER A 323 3.10 12.81 -8.85
CA SER A 323 1.94 12.10 -8.34
C SER A 323 0.83 13.05 -7.88
N PRO A 324 -0.44 12.61 -7.81
CA PRO A 324 -1.55 13.41 -7.29
C PRO A 324 -1.25 14.07 -5.94
N GLN A 325 -0.56 13.35 -5.03
CA GLN A 325 -0.14 13.89 -3.74
C GLN A 325 0.73 15.14 -3.91
N GLN A 326 1.72 15.09 -4.77
CA GLN A 326 2.68 16.18 -4.97
C GLN A 326 2.11 17.32 -5.81
N MET A 327 1.29 17.00 -6.80
CA MET A 327 0.55 18.03 -7.56
C MET A 327 -0.38 18.82 -6.65
N PHE A 328 -1.11 18.14 -5.75
CA PHE A 328 -1.94 18.82 -4.76
C PHE A 328 -1.12 19.78 -3.90
N GLY A 329 0.01 19.29 -3.35
CA GLY A 329 0.88 20.11 -2.50
C GLY A 329 1.40 21.36 -3.21
N ALA A 330 1.86 21.21 -4.45
CA ALA A 330 2.34 22.31 -5.26
C ALA A 330 1.23 23.34 -5.55
N VAL A 331 0.02 22.89 -5.91
CA VAL A 331 -1.15 23.77 -6.16
C VAL A 331 -1.63 24.43 -4.86
N ALA A 332 -1.66 23.69 -3.75
CA ALA A 332 -2.05 24.26 -2.45
C ALA A 332 -1.10 25.37 -1.99
N LYS A 333 0.20 25.18 -2.14
CA LYS A 333 1.22 26.18 -1.74
C LYS A 333 1.47 27.28 -2.79
N SER A 334 0.81 27.22 -3.94
CA SER A 334 0.87 28.30 -4.95
C SER A 334 -0.50 28.94 -5.13
N TYR A 335 -1.34 28.37 -5.98
CA TYR A 335 -2.67 28.89 -6.32
C TYR A 335 -3.58 29.10 -5.10
N PHE A 336 -3.72 28.07 -4.25
CA PHE A 336 -4.64 28.17 -3.12
C PHE A 336 -4.14 29.14 -2.05
N ALA A 337 -2.83 29.11 -1.72
CA ALA A 337 -2.23 30.06 -0.78
C ALA A 337 -2.44 31.53 -1.21
N GLU A 338 -2.26 31.82 -2.52
CA GLU A 338 -2.55 33.13 -3.12
C GLU A 338 -4.04 33.50 -2.97
N LYS A 339 -4.92 32.55 -3.26
CA LYS A 339 -6.39 32.75 -3.23
C LYS A 339 -6.92 33.09 -1.83
N ILE A 340 -6.33 32.51 -0.78
CA ILE A 340 -6.71 32.79 0.61
C ILE A 340 -5.84 33.87 1.29
N GLY A 341 -4.84 34.41 0.59
CA GLY A 341 -3.95 35.46 1.09
C GLY A 341 -3.00 35.01 2.21
N VAL A 342 -2.60 33.75 2.21
CA VAL A 342 -1.67 33.16 3.18
C VAL A 342 -0.26 33.04 2.57
N ASP A 343 0.79 33.38 3.31
CA ASP A 343 2.16 33.11 2.87
C ASP A 343 2.34 31.58 2.73
N PRO A 344 2.76 31.07 1.56
CA PRO A 344 3.02 29.65 1.34
C PRO A 344 3.91 28.99 2.38
N LYS A 345 4.80 29.76 3.01
CA LYS A 345 5.68 29.30 4.09
C LYS A 345 4.94 29.01 5.40
N ASN A 346 3.76 29.59 5.61
CA ASN A 346 2.91 29.35 6.76
C ASN A 346 1.82 28.32 6.49
N LEU A 347 1.65 27.90 5.23
CA LEU A 347 0.72 26.85 4.86
C LEU A 347 1.38 25.47 4.99
N ARG A 348 0.75 24.56 5.72
CA ARG A 348 1.21 23.19 5.93
C ARG A 348 0.29 22.22 5.24
N VAL A 349 0.86 21.43 4.33
CA VAL A 349 0.12 20.39 3.58
C VAL A 349 0.39 19.03 4.20
N ILE A 350 -0.67 18.44 4.72
CA ILE A 350 -0.66 17.10 5.29
C ILE A 350 -1.38 16.15 4.32
N SER A 351 -0.78 15.00 4.04
CA SER A 351 -1.37 13.98 3.16
C SER A 351 -1.72 12.73 3.92
N VAL A 352 -2.97 12.28 3.82
CA VAL A 352 -3.41 10.98 4.34
C VAL A 352 -3.40 9.97 3.20
N MET A 353 -2.50 8.99 3.29
CA MET A 353 -2.20 8.07 2.19
C MET A 353 -2.28 6.59 2.62
N PRO A 354 -2.70 5.67 1.74
CA PRO A 354 -2.68 4.22 2.02
C PRO A 354 -1.28 3.62 1.91
N CYS A 355 -0.23 4.43 1.87
CA CYS A 355 1.08 4.09 1.33
C CYS A 355 2.22 4.58 2.24
N THR A 356 3.19 3.74 2.50
CA THR A 356 4.42 4.11 3.23
C THR A 356 5.47 4.75 2.33
N SER A 357 5.52 4.39 1.04
CA SER A 357 6.46 4.97 0.08
C SER A 357 6.21 6.46 -0.20
N LYS A 358 4.97 6.93 -0.04
CA LYS A 358 4.59 8.35 -0.15
C LYS A 358 5.31 9.26 0.86
N LYS A 359 5.70 8.72 2.03
CA LYS A 359 6.55 9.44 3.00
C LYS A 359 7.95 9.73 2.42
N ALA A 360 8.51 8.78 1.69
CA ALA A 360 9.81 8.97 1.03
C ALA A 360 9.71 9.89 -0.20
N GLU A 361 8.61 9.82 -0.95
CA GLU A 361 8.37 10.71 -2.09
C GLU A 361 8.33 12.18 -1.67
N ALA A 362 7.60 12.51 -0.59
CA ALA A 362 7.52 13.87 -0.08
C ALA A 362 8.89 14.44 0.36
N ALA A 363 9.84 13.58 0.70
CA ALA A 363 11.19 13.97 1.09
C ALA A 363 12.18 14.11 -0.09
N LEU A 364 11.76 13.83 -1.33
CA LEU A 364 12.64 13.95 -2.50
C LEU A 364 13.04 15.41 -2.76
N PRO A 365 14.28 15.65 -3.20
CA PRO A 365 14.78 17.00 -3.42
C PRO A 365 14.04 17.76 -4.53
N THR A 366 13.38 17.05 -5.43
CA THR A 366 12.63 17.60 -6.57
C THR A 366 11.18 17.98 -6.23
N MET A 367 10.69 17.66 -5.04
CA MET A 367 9.31 17.93 -4.61
C MET A 367 9.22 19.26 -3.82
N LYS A 368 9.64 20.38 -4.45
CA LYS A 368 9.79 21.73 -3.84
C LYS A 368 9.45 22.85 -4.82
N ALA A 369 8.47 22.67 -5.67
CA ALA A 369 8.24 23.58 -6.79
C ALA A 369 7.56 24.90 -6.40
N ALA A 370 6.67 24.89 -5.40
CA ALA A 370 5.80 26.03 -5.12
C ALA A 370 6.48 27.18 -4.39
N CYS A 371 7.30 26.90 -3.35
CA CYS A 371 7.84 27.95 -2.50
C CYS A 371 9.30 27.70 -2.02
N GLY A 372 10.01 26.78 -2.67
CA GLY A 372 11.36 26.35 -2.29
C GLY A 372 11.43 25.45 -1.05
N GLY A 373 10.34 25.30 -0.29
CA GLY A 373 10.13 24.28 0.72
C GLY A 373 9.42 23.04 0.13
N PRO A 374 9.20 21.97 0.93
CA PRO A 374 8.50 20.78 0.44
C PRO A 374 7.07 21.12 -0.01
N ASP A 375 6.63 20.55 -1.12
CA ASP A 375 5.25 20.70 -1.61
C ASP A 375 4.26 20.05 -0.61
N VAL A 376 4.62 18.91 -0.03
CA VAL A 376 3.89 18.23 1.05
C VAL A 376 4.78 18.15 2.30
N ASP A 377 4.32 18.67 3.43
CA ASP A 377 5.12 18.77 4.65
C ASP A 377 5.16 17.44 5.42
N VAL A 378 4.01 16.74 5.55
CA VAL A 378 3.90 15.48 6.29
C VAL A 378 2.97 14.53 5.56
N VAL A 379 3.35 13.26 5.54
CA VAL A 379 2.50 12.16 5.06
C VAL A 379 2.20 11.21 6.21
N ILE A 380 0.93 11.00 6.50
CA ILE A 380 0.46 9.99 7.44
C ILE A 380 -0.29 8.89 6.70
N THR A 381 -0.21 7.67 7.22
CA THR A 381 -0.92 6.51 6.68
C THR A 381 -2.36 6.45 7.17
N THR A 382 -3.19 5.60 6.54
CA THR A 382 -4.54 5.30 7.04
C THR A 382 -4.51 4.82 8.50
N ARG A 383 -3.51 4.02 8.89
CA ARG A 383 -3.35 3.55 10.28
C ARG A 383 -3.02 4.68 11.24
N GLU A 384 -2.17 5.62 10.84
CA GLU A 384 -1.84 6.80 11.64
C GLU A 384 -3.07 7.70 11.83
N LEU A 385 -3.85 7.94 10.76
CA LEU A 385 -5.12 8.67 10.87
C LEU A 385 -6.05 8.00 11.90
N VAL A 386 -6.24 6.68 11.83
CA VAL A 386 -7.10 5.96 12.79
C VAL A 386 -6.59 6.10 14.22
N ARG A 387 -5.26 6.11 14.45
CA ARG A 387 -4.68 6.36 15.78
C ARG A 387 -5.00 7.78 16.26
N MET A 388 -4.88 8.79 15.38
CA MET A 388 -5.26 10.18 15.72
C MET A 388 -6.73 10.31 16.11
N LEU A 389 -7.63 9.72 15.32
CA LEU A 389 -9.06 9.74 15.61
C LEU A 389 -9.39 9.09 16.98
N ARG A 390 -8.80 7.94 17.26
CA ARG A 390 -8.95 7.26 18.55
C ARG A 390 -8.37 8.06 19.72
N CYS A 391 -7.21 8.66 19.54
CA CYS A 391 -6.58 9.52 20.54
C CYS A 391 -7.45 10.74 20.87
N SER A 392 -8.11 11.30 19.87
CA SER A 392 -9.01 12.43 19.99
C SER A 392 -10.45 12.05 20.37
N MET A 393 -10.72 10.75 20.66
CA MET A 393 -12.04 10.22 21.02
C MET A 393 -13.14 10.48 19.97
N ILE A 394 -12.74 10.60 18.69
CA ILE A 394 -13.66 10.83 17.58
C ILE A 394 -14.24 9.48 17.14
N ASP A 395 -15.56 9.31 17.30
CA ASP A 395 -16.28 8.13 16.81
C ASP A 395 -16.93 8.46 15.45
N PRO A 396 -16.52 7.78 14.37
CA PRO A 396 -17.13 7.96 13.05
C PRO A 396 -18.66 7.76 13.03
N ALA A 397 -19.21 7.00 14.01
CA ALA A 397 -20.64 6.74 14.09
C ALA A 397 -21.45 7.97 14.51
N SER A 398 -20.84 8.92 15.20
CA SER A 398 -21.50 10.12 15.74
C SER A 398 -21.40 11.33 14.82
N LEU A 399 -20.65 11.23 13.71
CA LEU A 399 -20.40 12.35 12.81
C LEU A 399 -21.46 12.43 11.70
N GLU A 400 -21.93 13.64 11.43
CA GLU A 400 -22.69 13.95 10.24
C GLU A 400 -21.76 14.15 9.04
N GLU A 401 -22.25 13.86 7.83
CA GLU A 401 -21.47 14.07 6.62
C GLU A 401 -21.28 15.56 6.32
N SER A 402 -20.07 15.94 5.90
CA SER A 402 -19.77 17.27 5.37
C SER A 402 -19.05 17.16 4.00
N SER A 403 -19.13 18.22 3.21
CA SER A 403 -18.41 18.27 1.92
C SER A 403 -16.94 18.59 2.13
N PHE A 404 -16.08 18.20 1.21
CA PHE A 404 -14.73 18.73 1.09
C PHE A 404 -14.77 20.22 0.74
N ASP A 405 -13.69 20.93 1.06
CA ASP A 405 -13.61 22.37 0.84
C ASP A 405 -13.34 22.71 -0.65
N SER A 406 -13.75 23.91 -1.06
CA SER A 406 -13.49 24.43 -2.41
C SER A 406 -12.28 25.40 -2.36
N PRO A 407 -11.50 25.53 -3.45
CA PRO A 407 -11.71 25.03 -4.82
C PRO A 407 -10.94 23.74 -5.15
N LEU A 408 -10.34 23.02 -4.21
CA LEU A 408 -9.49 21.84 -4.47
C LEU A 408 -10.12 20.54 -3.95
N GLY A 409 -11.42 20.50 -3.74
CA GLY A 409 -12.10 19.36 -3.12
C GLY A 409 -13.03 18.57 -4.04
N SER A 410 -13.27 19.03 -5.27
CA SER A 410 -14.07 18.27 -6.22
C SER A 410 -13.26 17.13 -6.86
N GLY A 411 -13.96 16.09 -7.30
CA GLY A 411 -13.36 14.97 -8.01
C GLY A 411 -14.37 14.23 -8.86
N THR A 412 -13.89 13.53 -9.87
CA THR A 412 -14.71 12.72 -10.77
C THR A 412 -14.63 11.24 -10.42
N GLY A 413 -15.46 10.41 -11.05
CA GLY A 413 -15.37 8.96 -10.97
C GLY A 413 -14.01 8.44 -11.43
N ALA A 414 -13.42 9.06 -12.48
CA ALA A 414 -12.09 8.75 -12.96
C ALA A 414 -11.01 8.91 -11.85
N ALA A 415 -11.10 9.97 -11.04
CA ALA A 415 -10.19 10.20 -9.92
C ALA A 415 -10.37 9.17 -8.79
N VAL A 416 -11.61 8.79 -8.49
CA VAL A 416 -11.91 7.82 -7.42
C VAL A 416 -11.23 6.49 -7.69
N ILE A 417 -11.21 6.01 -8.92
CA ILE A 417 -10.65 4.70 -9.28
C ILE A 417 -9.11 4.66 -9.29
N PHE A 418 -8.40 5.78 -9.11
CA PHE A 418 -6.93 5.80 -8.94
C PHE A 418 -6.44 4.88 -7.82
N GLY A 419 -7.29 4.59 -6.84
CA GLY A 419 -6.96 3.74 -5.71
C GLY A 419 -6.85 2.25 -6.04
N VAL A 420 -7.33 1.79 -7.19
CA VAL A 420 -7.37 0.37 -7.59
C VAL A 420 -6.59 0.14 -8.88
N THR A 421 -6.01 -1.06 -9.02
CA THR A 421 -5.24 -1.45 -10.23
C THR A 421 -6.10 -1.40 -11.48
N GLY A 422 -5.61 -0.75 -12.52
CA GLY A 422 -6.32 -0.46 -13.77
C GLY A 422 -7.10 0.85 -13.75
N GLY A 423 -7.24 1.49 -12.58
CA GLY A 423 -8.00 2.72 -12.46
C GLY A 423 -7.32 3.93 -13.09
N VAL A 424 -6.00 4.04 -12.97
CA VAL A 424 -5.23 5.12 -13.63
C VAL A 424 -5.30 4.96 -15.15
N MET A 425 -5.11 3.73 -15.65
CA MET A 425 -5.19 3.44 -17.08
C MET A 425 -6.58 3.73 -17.64
N ASP A 426 -7.64 3.28 -16.95
CA ASP A 426 -9.03 3.54 -17.34
C ASP A 426 -9.30 5.06 -17.41
N ALA A 427 -8.93 5.81 -16.37
CA ALA A 427 -9.06 7.26 -16.31
C ALA A 427 -8.29 7.98 -17.44
N ALA A 428 -7.04 7.55 -17.68
CA ALA A 428 -6.19 8.10 -18.73
C ALA A 428 -6.76 7.84 -20.14
N LEU A 429 -7.24 6.63 -20.41
CA LEU A 429 -7.84 6.28 -21.70
C LEU A 429 -9.14 7.06 -21.95
N ARG A 430 -9.98 7.24 -20.93
CA ARG A 430 -11.20 8.07 -21.03
C ARG A 430 -10.86 9.50 -21.48
N SER A 431 -9.89 10.13 -20.83
CA SER A 431 -9.53 11.52 -21.15
C SER A 431 -8.68 11.64 -22.42
N ALA A 432 -7.79 10.68 -22.71
CA ALA A 432 -7.04 10.65 -23.96
C ALA A 432 -7.96 10.52 -25.18
N TYR A 433 -9.00 9.68 -25.08
CA TYR A 433 -10.01 9.59 -26.12
C TYR A 433 -10.65 10.96 -26.41
N TYR A 434 -11.12 11.66 -25.36
CA TYR A 434 -11.69 12.99 -25.48
C TYR A 434 -10.70 14.01 -26.06
N LEU A 435 -9.47 14.03 -25.58
CA LEU A 435 -8.45 14.98 -26.04
C LEU A 435 -8.11 14.82 -27.53
N VAL A 436 -8.27 13.62 -28.08
CA VAL A 436 -8.03 13.35 -29.51
C VAL A 436 -9.27 13.58 -30.35
N THR A 437 -10.45 13.14 -29.90
CA THR A 437 -11.68 13.12 -30.71
C THR A 437 -12.57 14.34 -30.48
N GLY A 438 -12.47 15.01 -29.34
CA GLY A 438 -13.39 16.05 -28.87
C GLY A 438 -14.73 15.53 -28.36
N GLU A 439 -14.90 14.19 -28.25
CA GLU A 439 -16.13 13.54 -27.79
C GLU A 439 -15.83 12.60 -26.62
N ASN A 440 -16.75 12.49 -25.66
CA ASN A 440 -16.62 11.54 -24.57
C ASN A 440 -16.86 10.10 -25.06
N PRO A 441 -16.01 9.14 -24.68
CA PRO A 441 -16.33 7.73 -24.89
C PRO A 441 -17.43 7.25 -23.93
N ASP A 442 -17.94 6.03 -24.14
CA ASP A 442 -18.65 5.36 -23.05
C ASP A 442 -17.72 5.23 -21.84
N PRO A 443 -18.12 5.69 -20.64
CA PRO A 443 -17.27 5.59 -19.43
C PRO A 443 -16.82 4.17 -19.09
N ASP A 444 -17.51 3.15 -19.58
CA ASP A 444 -17.20 1.74 -19.38
C ASP A 444 -16.53 1.07 -20.60
N ALA A 445 -16.12 1.83 -21.62
CA ALA A 445 -15.45 1.31 -22.82
C ALA A 445 -14.11 0.60 -22.52
N PHE A 446 -13.45 0.96 -21.42
CA PHE A 446 -12.09 0.49 -21.08
C PHE A 446 -12.05 -0.56 -19.97
N THR A 447 -13.15 -1.28 -19.73
CA THR A 447 -13.23 -2.29 -18.65
C THR A 447 -12.22 -3.42 -18.73
N ALA A 448 -11.64 -3.69 -19.90
CA ALA A 448 -10.62 -4.72 -20.10
C ALA A 448 -9.35 -4.53 -19.23
N VAL A 449 -9.07 -3.29 -18.79
CA VAL A 449 -7.93 -3.01 -17.88
C VAL A 449 -8.27 -3.22 -16.41
N ARG A 450 -9.54 -3.46 -16.06
CA ARG A 450 -10.02 -3.66 -14.68
C ARG A 450 -9.75 -5.08 -14.17
N GLY A 451 -9.89 -5.29 -12.87
CA GLY A 451 -9.78 -6.61 -12.19
C GLY A 451 -8.48 -6.78 -11.42
N MET A 452 -8.42 -7.82 -10.57
CA MET A 452 -7.33 -8.05 -9.62
C MET A 452 -6.18 -8.90 -10.16
N GLN A 453 -6.20 -9.29 -11.44
CA GLN A 453 -5.08 -10.00 -12.05
C GLN A 453 -3.80 -9.17 -11.97
N GLY A 454 -2.69 -9.81 -11.62
CA GLY A 454 -1.42 -9.11 -11.40
C GLY A 454 -0.81 -8.49 -12.64
N TRP A 455 -1.13 -8.99 -13.84
CA TRP A 455 -0.73 -8.46 -15.15
C TRP A 455 -1.87 -8.66 -16.14
N LYS A 456 -2.32 -7.58 -16.76
CA LYS A 456 -3.40 -7.51 -17.75
C LYS A 456 -2.93 -6.73 -18.97
N GLU A 457 -3.43 -7.10 -20.13
CA GLU A 457 -3.12 -6.47 -21.42
C GLU A 457 -4.42 -6.13 -22.14
N ALA A 458 -4.44 -4.97 -22.80
CA ALA A 458 -5.55 -4.57 -23.65
C ALA A 458 -5.06 -3.66 -24.78
N SER A 459 -5.80 -3.66 -25.87
CA SER A 459 -5.57 -2.73 -27.00
C SER A 459 -6.88 -2.03 -27.32
N PHE A 460 -6.79 -0.73 -27.58
CA PHE A 460 -7.94 0.12 -27.83
C PHE A 460 -7.70 0.95 -29.09
N ASP A 461 -8.67 0.97 -29.98
CA ASP A 461 -8.64 1.83 -31.17
C ASP A 461 -9.21 3.21 -30.81
N ILE A 462 -8.35 4.24 -30.90
CA ILE A 462 -8.73 5.63 -30.67
C ILE A 462 -8.86 6.32 -32.04
N PRO A 463 -10.05 6.78 -32.42
CA PRO A 463 -10.25 7.47 -33.69
C PRO A 463 -9.29 8.65 -33.84
N GLY A 464 -8.56 8.70 -34.95
CA GLY A 464 -7.56 9.75 -35.22
C GLY A 464 -6.17 9.50 -34.63
N ALA A 465 -6.01 8.61 -33.67
CA ALA A 465 -4.71 8.25 -33.09
C ALA A 465 -4.26 6.82 -33.48
N GLY A 466 -5.20 5.91 -33.79
CA GLY A 466 -4.90 4.50 -34.08
C GLY A 466 -4.96 3.60 -32.83
N THR A 467 -4.35 2.42 -32.93
CA THR A 467 -4.38 1.42 -31.85
C THR A 467 -3.35 1.74 -30.77
N VAL A 468 -3.82 1.87 -29.52
CA VAL A 468 -3.00 2.03 -28.31
C VAL A 468 -2.93 0.68 -27.58
N ARG A 469 -1.73 0.14 -27.43
CA ARG A 469 -1.45 -1.13 -26.71
C ARG A 469 -1.09 -0.80 -25.27
N THR A 470 -1.84 -1.35 -24.34
CA THR A 470 -1.68 -1.05 -22.91
C THR A 470 -1.39 -2.29 -22.09
N ALA A 471 -0.69 -2.09 -20.97
CA ALA A 471 -0.59 -3.09 -19.92
C ALA A 471 -0.86 -2.46 -18.55
N VAL A 472 -1.44 -3.24 -17.66
CA VAL A 472 -1.67 -2.88 -16.26
C VAL A 472 -1.07 -3.96 -15.38
N VAL A 473 -0.17 -3.55 -14.48
CA VAL A 473 0.49 -4.50 -13.60
C VAL A 473 0.44 -4.02 -12.14
N SER A 474 0.18 -4.95 -11.22
CA SER A 474 0.18 -4.71 -9.79
C SER A 474 0.99 -5.77 -9.03
N GLY A 475 1.74 -5.31 -8.00
CA GLY A 475 2.74 -6.10 -7.32
C GLY A 475 4.07 -6.12 -8.08
N LEU A 476 5.17 -5.77 -7.39
CA LEU A 476 6.48 -5.60 -8.04
C LEU A 476 7.07 -6.91 -8.58
N GLY A 477 6.69 -8.08 -8.04
CA GLY A 477 7.07 -9.37 -8.61
C GLY A 477 6.48 -9.60 -10.01
N ASN A 478 5.22 -9.19 -10.23
CA ASN A 478 4.61 -9.20 -11.55
C ASN A 478 5.23 -8.13 -12.45
N THR A 479 5.52 -6.96 -11.86
CA THR A 479 6.21 -5.88 -12.57
C THR A 479 7.58 -6.32 -13.07
N ARG A 480 8.34 -7.08 -12.27
CA ARG A 480 9.63 -7.65 -12.71
C ARG A 480 9.48 -8.52 -13.95
N LYS A 481 8.49 -9.43 -13.95
CA LYS A 481 8.20 -10.29 -15.12
C LYS A 481 7.86 -9.47 -16.37
N LEU A 482 7.03 -8.42 -16.21
CA LEU A 482 6.71 -7.50 -17.29
C LEU A 482 7.97 -6.79 -17.81
N MET A 483 8.80 -6.24 -16.93
CA MET A 483 10.01 -5.51 -17.31
C MET A 483 11.04 -6.40 -18.01
N GLU A 484 11.18 -7.65 -17.57
CA GLU A 484 12.03 -8.65 -18.24
C GLU A 484 11.49 -9.01 -19.64
N ALA A 485 10.16 -9.14 -19.80
CA ALA A 485 9.52 -9.38 -21.08
C ALA A 485 9.68 -8.19 -22.06
N ILE A 486 9.57 -6.95 -21.56
CA ILE A 486 9.83 -5.74 -22.35
C ILE A 486 11.32 -5.67 -22.74
N ALA A 487 12.23 -5.88 -21.79
CA ALA A 487 13.67 -5.80 -22.01
C ALA A 487 14.17 -6.85 -23.03
N SER A 488 13.55 -8.02 -23.05
CA SER A 488 13.85 -9.08 -24.02
C SER A 488 13.14 -8.94 -25.37
N GLY A 489 12.25 -7.93 -25.51
CA GLY A 489 11.52 -7.69 -26.76
C GLY A 489 10.35 -8.66 -27.02
N HIS A 490 9.96 -9.47 -26.02
CA HIS A 490 8.84 -10.41 -26.17
C HIS A 490 7.47 -9.71 -26.24
N VAL A 491 7.34 -8.54 -25.59
CA VAL A 491 6.13 -7.74 -25.58
C VAL A 491 6.43 -6.28 -25.85
N GLN A 492 5.48 -5.57 -26.43
CA GLN A 492 5.58 -4.15 -26.74
C GLN A 492 4.26 -3.44 -26.42
N TYR A 493 4.37 -2.37 -25.65
CA TYR A 493 3.23 -1.52 -25.29
C TYR A 493 3.51 -0.07 -25.61
N ASP A 494 2.45 0.71 -25.63
CA ASP A 494 2.52 2.15 -25.79
C ASP A 494 2.37 2.85 -24.44
N PHE A 495 1.47 2.36 -23.57
CA PHE A 495 1.27 2.91 -22.24
C PHE A 495 1.11 1.81 -21.19
N VAL A 496 1.79 1.95 -20.04
CA VAL A 496 1.83 0.92 -19.00
C VAL A 496 1.54 1.54 -17.62
N GLU A 497 0.48 1.08 -16.96
CA GLU A 497 0.23 1.37 -15.55
C GLU A 497 0.98 0.39 -14.66
N VAL A 498 1.72 0.91 -13.67
CA VAL A 498 2.41 0.10 -12.67
C VAL A 498 2.06 0.52 -11.25
N MET A 499 1.51 -0.42 -10.47
CA MET A 499 1.26 -0.28 -9.04
C MET A 499 2.14 -1.22 -8.23
N ALA A 500 2.91 -0.69 -7.28
CA ALA A 500 3.82 -1.50 -6.44
C ALA A 500 3.10 -2.49 -5.53
N CYS A 501 1.88 -2.15 -5.08
CA CYS A 501 1.11 -3.01 -4.18
C CYS A 501 0.16 -3.92 -4.98
N PRO A 502 -0.02 -5.18 -4.56
CA PRO A 502 -1.06 -6.04 -5.13
C PRO A 502 -2.45 -5.39 -5.04
N GLY A 503 -3.18 -5.38 -6.14
CA GLY A 503 -4.50 -4.75 -6.23
C GLY A 503 -4.49 -3.22 -6.34
N GLY A 504 -3.33 -2.54 -6.25
CA GLY A 504 -3.20 -1.09 -6.26
C GLY A 504 -3.13 -0.49 -4.85
N CYS A 505 -3.47 0.80 -4.72
CA CYS A 505 -3.38 1.54 -3.44
C CYS A 505 -4.35 1.00 -2.36
N VAL A 506 -5.44 0.35 -2.73
CA VAL A 506 -6.36 -0.35 -1.80
C VAL A 506 -5.67 -1.47 -1.02
N GLY A 507 -4.63 -2.11 -1.61
CA GLY A 507 -3.71 -3.06 -0.96
C GLY A 507 -2.44 -2.41 -0.40
N GLY A 508 -2.43 -1.09 -0.23
CA GLY A 508 -1.26 -0.33 0.17
C GLY A 508 -0.70 -0.66 1.55
N GLY A 509 0.63 -0.53 1.71
CA GLY A 509 1.33 -0.83 2.95
C GLY A 509 0.96 0.04 4.16
N GLY A 510 0.19 1.12 3.96
CA GLY A 510 -0.35 2.00 5.00
C GLY A 510 -1.80 1.69 5.41
N GLN A 511 -2.47 0.74 4.76
CA GLN A 511 -3.85 0.33 5.05
C GLN A 511 -3.95 -0.51 6.34
N PRO A 512 -5.15 -0.61 6.96
CA PRO A 512 -5.40 -1.50 8.08
C PRO A 512 -4.96 -2.95 7.84
N ILE A 513 -4.49 -3.61 8.90
CA ILE A 513 -3.87 -4.95 8.84
C ILE A 513 -4.84 -5.98 9.44
N HIS A 514 -5.13 -7.05 8.68
CA HIS A 514 -6.01 -8.16 9.04
C HIS A 514 -5.27 -9.51 9.00
N ASP A 515 -4.10 -9.59 9.59
CA ASP A 515 -3.29 -10.80 9.87
C ASP A 515 -3.25 -11.86 8.74
N GLY A 516 -3.01 -11.43 7.52
CA GLY A 516 -2.87 -12.31 6.35
C GLY A 516 -4.16 -12.48 5.54
N GLU A 517 -5.21 -11.73 5.86
CA GLU A 517 -6.36 -11.57 4.98
C GLU A 517 -6.10 -10.43 3.99
N GLU A 518 -6.31 -10.71 2.71
CA GLU A 518 -6.17 -9.73 1.64
C GLU A 518 -7.50 -9.02 1.38
N CYS A 519 -7.57 -7.74 1.72
CA CYS A 519 -8.79 -6.95 1.59
C CYS A 519 -8.82 -6.07 0.31
N ALA A 520 -7.82 -6.17 -0.55
CA ALA A 520 -7.68 -5.28 -1.71
C ALA A 520 -8.87 -5.36 -2.67
N GLU A 521 -9.39 -6.56 -2.94
CA GLU A 521 -10.53 -6.77 -3.84
C GLU A 521 -11.82 -6.12 -3.28
N ALA A 522 -12.15 -6.38 -2.02
CA ALA A 522 -13.33 -5.80 -1.38
C ALA A 522 -13.28 -4.28 -1.38
N ARG A 523 -12.14 -3.69 -1.01
CA ARG A 523 -11.90 -2.24 -1.04
C ARG A 523 -11.95 -1.67 -2.46
N GLY A 524 -11.37 -2.37 -3.44
CA GLY A 524 -11.38 -1.97 -4.84
C GLY A 524 -12.79 -1.92 -5.44
N ASN A 525 -13.62 -2.90 -5.11
CA ASN A 525 -15.02 -2.96 -5.54
C ASN A 525 -15.85 -1.76 -5.03
N VAL A 526 -15.48 -1.17 -3.87
CA VAL A 526 -16.10 0.08 -3.40
C VAL A 526 -15.77 1.24 -4.33
N LEU A 527 -14.51 1.37 -4.77
CA LEU A 527 -14.10 2.47 -5.66
C LEU A 527 -14.77 2.35 -7.04
N TRP A 528 -14.86 1.15 -7.62
CA TRP A 528 -15.59 0.95 -8.87
C TRP A 528 -17.08 1.31 -8.76
N ARG A 529 -17.73 0.96 -7.65
CA ARG A 529 -19.13 1.36 -7.40
C ARG A 529 -19.29 2.85 -7.20
N LEU A 530 -18.32 3.52 -6.58
CA LEU A 530 -18.33 4.97 -6.42
C LEU A 530 -18.19 5.67 -7.77
N ASP A 531 -17.24 5.27 -8.63
CA ASP A 531 -17.12 5.79 -10.00
C ASP A 531 -18.44 5.70 -10.75
N HIS A 532 -19.07 4.52 -10.72
CA HIS A 532 -20.34 4.30 -11.44
C HIS A 532 -21.49 5.19 -10.95
N LYS A 533 -21.44 5.64 -9.69
CA LYS A 533 -22.47 6.52 -9.09
C LYS A 533 -22.14 8.01 -9.23
N MET A 534 -20.92 8.37 -9.60
CA MET A 534 -20.54 9.78 -9.74
C MET A 534 -21.22 10.43 -10.96
N PRO A 535 -21.72 11.66 -10.81
CA PRO A 535 -22.33 12.41 -11.94
C PRO A 535 -21.31 12.78 -13.00
N LEU A 536 -20.06 13.06 -12.61
CA LEU A 536 -18.94 13.33 -13.50
C LEU A 536 -17.99 12.11 -13.48
N ARG A 537 -17.74 11.52 -14.64
CA ARG A 537 -16.92 10.32 -14.75
C ARG A 537 -15.61 10.51 -15.54
N PHE A 538 -15.33 11.73 -15.97
CA PHE A 538 -14.17 12.07 -16.80
C PHE A 538 -13.35 13.17 -16.14
N SER A 539 -12.04 13.01 -16.05
CA SER A 539 -11.13 13.95 -15.37
C SER A 539 -11.15 15.34 -16.01
N HIS A 540 -11.29 15.45 -17.32
CA HIS A 540 -11.36 16.71 -18.06
C HIS A 540 -12.66 17.51 -17.80
N GLU A 541 -13.67 16.90 -17.19
CA GLU A 541 -14.93 17.57 -16.81
C GLU A 541 -14.89 18.15 -15.38
N ASN A 542 -13.81 17.90 -14.61
CA ASN A 542 -13.70 18.42 -13.26
C ASN A 542 -13.68 19.97 -13.26
N PRO A 543 -14.69 20.64 -12.66
CA PRO A 543 -14.81 22.09 -12.74
C PRO A 543 -13.67 22.83 -12.02
N ASP A 544 -13.14 22.27 -10.92
CA ASP A 544 -12.04 22.89 -10.18
C ASP A 544 -10.73 22.79 -10.97
N VAL A 545 -10.51 21.68 -11.69
CA VAL A 545 -9.36 21.51 -12.59
C VAL A 545 -9.46 22.48 -13.79
N GLN A 546 -10.63 22.61 -14.38
CA GLN A 546 -10.86 23.58 -15.47
C GLN A 546 -10.64 25.02 -14.99
N ALA A 547 -11.13 25.37 -13.79
CA ALA A 547 -10.91 26.68 -13.18
C ALA A 547 -9.43 26.95 -12.92
N LEU A 548 -8.70 25.96 -12.38
CA LEU A 548 -7.26 26.06 -12.14
C LEU A 548 -6.47 26.35 -13.43
N TYR A 549 -6.78 25.65 -14.52
CA TYR A 549 -6.14 25.95 -15.81
C TYR A 549 -6.48 27.35 -16.31
N LYS A 550 -7.74 27.71 -16.28
CA LYS A 550 -8.19 29.03 -16.75
C LYS A 550 -7.61 30.20 -15.96
N GLU A 551 -7.53 30.06 -14.63
CA GLU A 551 -7.17 31.14 -13.72
C GLU A 551 -5.65 31.22 -13.49
N TYR A 552 -4.93 30.10 -13.53
CA TYR A 552 -3.57 30.04 -13.03
C TYR A 552 -2.57 29.31 -13.94
N LEU A 553 -2.84 28.09 -14.36
CA LEU A 553 -1.88 27.27 -15.12
C LEU A 553 -1.86 27.53 -16.62
N GLY A 554 -2.95 28.05 -17.19
CA GLY A 554 -3.14 28.27 -18.63
C GLY A 554 -3.68 27.01 -19.34
N LYS A 555 -2.84 26.04 -19.62
CA LYS A 555 -3.21 24.77 -20.27
C LYS A 555 -2.28 23.64 -19.78
N PRO A 556 -2.65 22.37 -20.00
CA PRO A 556 -1.74 21.26 -19.77
C PRO A 556 -0.40 21.46 -20.50
N LEU A 557 0.68 21.02 -19.86
CA LEU A 557 2.07 21.14 -20.35
C LEU A 557 2.52 22.59 -20.63
N SER A 558 1.84 23.62 -20.10
CA SER A 558 2.34 24.99 -20.15
C SER A 558 3.62 25.13 -19.31
N GLU A 559 4.40 26.18 -19.50
CA GLU A 559 5.63 26.43 -18.73
C GLU A 559 5.37 26.44 -17.21
N ARG A 560 4.26 27.07 -16.76
CA ARG A 560 3.88 27.10 -15.34
C ARG A 560 3.40 25.74 -14.85
N SER A 561 2.60 25.04 -15.65
CA SER A 561 2.17 23.68 -15.35
C SER A 561 3.37 22.75 -15.25
N HIS A 562 4.27 22.79 -16.22
CA HIS A 562 5.49 21.98 -16.21
C HIS A 562 6.36 22.26 -14.97
N HIS A 563 6.55 23.54 -14.60
CA HIS A 563 7.32 23.90 -13.41
C HIS A 563 6.71 23.35 -12.10
N LEU A 564 5.40 23.43 -11.94
CA LEU A 564 4.71 23.05 -10.70
C LEU A 564 4.39 21.55 -10.62
N LEU A 565 3.97 20.96 -11.74
CA LEU A 565 3.33 19.65 -11.76
C LEU A 565 4.20 18.53 -12.36
N HIS A 566 5.35 18.86 -12.95
CA HIS A 566 6.30 17.87 -13.45
C HIS A 566 7.58 17.84 -12.61
N THR A 567 8.36 16.80 -12.79
CA THR A 567 9.59 16.57 -12.03
C THR A 567 10.66 15.94 -12.90
N ASP A 568 11.91 16.28 -12.64
CA ASP A 568 13.04 15.57 -13.20
C ASP A 568 13.28 14.27 -12.42
N ILE A 569 12.92 13.16 -13.03
CA ILE A 569 13.09 11.81 -12.45
C ILE A 569 14.59 11.48 -12.27
N GLU A 570 15.48 12.04 -13.09
CA GLU A 570 16.92 11.74 -13.05
C GLU A 570 17.67 12.59 -12.00
N ALA A 571 17.07 13.66 -11.49
CA ALA A 571 17.70 14.58 -10.52
C ALA A 571 17.99 13.98 -9.13
N TRP A 572 17.57 12.75 -8.86
CA TRP A 572 17.91 12.02 -7.63
C TRP A 572 18.30 10.59 -7.95
N GLN A 573 19.12 9.98 -7.10
CA GLN A 573 19.64 8.63 -7.32
C GLN A 573 19.18 7.67 -6.22
N MET A 574 19.00 6.40 -6.59
CA MET A 574 18.86 5.32 -5.62
C MET A 574 20.20 5.07 -4.91
N PRO A 575 20.19 4.58 -3.66
CA PRO A 575 21.41 4.09 -3.03
C PRO A 575 22.11 3.08 -3.94
N GLN A 576 23.42 3.15 -4.03
CA GLN A 576 24.19 2.12 -4.75
C GLN A 576 24.32 0.89 -3.86
N GLU A 577 24.12 -0.31 -4.40
CA GLU A 577 24.45 -1.55 -3.70
C GLU A 577 25.96 -1.58 -3.47
N LEU A 578 26.38 -1.78 -2.21
CA LEU A 578 27.78 -1.94 -1.81
C LEU A 578 28.33 -3.31 -2.25
#